data_c99444f9f29a05007b2ac65f37ffd03c
#
_entry.id   c99444f9f29a05007b2ac65f37ffd03c
#
_cell.length_a   1.000
_cell.length_b   1.000
_cell.length_c   1.000
_cell.angle_alpha   90.00
_cell.angle_beta   90.00
_cell.angle_gamma   90.00
#
_symmetry.space_group_name_H-M   'P 1'
#
loop_
_entity.id
_entity.type
_entity.pdbx_description
1 polymer ?
#
loop_
_entity_poly.entity_id
_entity_poly.type
_entity_poly.pdbx_seq_one_letter_code
_entity_poly.pdbx_strand_id
1 'polypeptide(L)'
;HPTNRRQRQMCIRDRLNAPTSGTINKKLIDDFIFYGVLGAIIGGRIGYMFFYGFENLIRDPMALFRIWEGGLSFHGGLLGVLTSFLIFSESRKISFFDLADHMAIYLPLGLGSVRIGNFLGGELLGRPTEMPWGIIYSNDPLSLVRHPSQLYQAFFEGLVMFVILFLVAKKNPPKMFLSGMFLLLYGAFRSIT
;
A
#
# COMPACT_ATOMS: atom_id res chain seq x y z
N HIS A 1 0.94 24.89 43.39
CA HIS A 1 0.57 23.56 43.92
C HIS A 1 1.25 22.47 43.08
N PRO A 2 2.16 21.67 43.66
CA PRO A 2 2.91 20.66 42.90
C PRO A 2 2.06 19.51 42.36
N THR A 3 0.87 19.27 42.87
CA THR A 3 -0.09 18.24 42.43
C THR A 3 -0.61 18.48 41.00
N ASN A 4 -0.75 19.71 40.56
CA ASN A 4 -1.31 20.05 39.24
C ASN A 4 -0.34 19.73 38.07
N ARG A 5 0.98 19.86 38.29
CA ARG A 5 1.98 19.46 37.26
C ARG A 5 2.08 17.97 37.09
N ARG A 6 2.07 17.19 38.17
CA ARG A 6 2.09 15.72 38.09
C ARG A 6 0.83 15.15 37.44
N GLN A 7 -0.34 15.69 37.78
CA GLN A 7 -1.60 15.30 37.12
C GLN A 7 -1.62 15.65 35.64
N ARG A 8 -1.14 16.83 35.21
CA ARG A 8 -1.03 17.17 33.79
C ARG A 8 -0.03 16.29 33.04
N GLN A 9 1.12 16.00 33.65
CA GLN A 9 2.08 15.06 33.06
C GLN A 9 1.55 13.64 32.98
N MET A 10 0.77 13.19 33.95
CA MET A 10 0.13 11.89 33.97
C MET A 10 -0.97 11.81 32.89
N CYS A 11 -1.83 12.82 32.74
CA CYS A 11 -2.83 12.90 31.68
C CYS A 11 -2.22 13.00 30.27
N ILE A 12 -1.08 13.69 30.10
CA ILE A 12 -0.38 13.74 28.83
C ILE A 12 0.26 12.38 28.52
N ARG A 13 0.86 11.73 29.54
CA ARG A 13 1.46 10.41 29.41
C ARG A 13 0.41 9.33 29.13
N ASP A 14 -0.76 9.42 29.78
CA ASP A 14 -1.88 8.49 29.54
C ASP A 14 -2.51 8.70 28.15
N ARG A 15 -2.53 9.94 27.62
CA ARG A 15 -2.93 10.20 26.23
C ARG A 15 -1.90 9.71 25.21
N LEU A 16 -0.61 9.73 25.56
CA LEU A 16 0.45 9.23 24.70
C LEU A 16 0.61 7.70 24.77
N ASN A 17 0.20 7.09 25.90
CA ASN A 17 0.26 5.67 26.15
C ASN A 17 -1.12 4.99 26.14
N ALA A 18 -2.18 5.65 25.66
CA ALA A 18 -3.45 4.99 25.45
C ALA A 18 -3.22 3.81 24.51
N PRO A 19 -3.45 2.58 24.95
CA PRO A 19 -3.17 1.41 24.12
C PRO A 19 -4.07 1.48 22.90
N THR A 20 -3.47 1.58 21.73
CA THR A 20 -4.09 1.53 20.39
C THR A 20 -4.87 0.21 20.17
N SER A 21 -4.78 -0.71 21.09
CA SER A 21 -5.32 -2.06 21.01
C SER A 21 -6.83 -2.20 21.25
N GLY A 22 -7.51 -1.15 21.72
CA GLY A 22 -8.93 -1.27 22.12
C GLY A 22 -9.96 -0.78 21.09
N THR A 23 -9.56 -0.04 20.06
CA THR A 23 -10.50 0.70 19.20
C THR A 23 -10.65 0.11 17.79
N ILE A 24 -9.73 -0.72 17.33
CA ILE A 24 -9.74 -1.30 15.99
C ILE A 24 -10.42 -2.68 16.06
N ASN A 25 -11.71 -2.73 15.73
CA ASN A 25 -12.44 -3.99 15.62
C ASN A 25 -12.48 -4.47 14.15
N LYS A 26 -12.86 -5.73 13.93
CA LYS A 26 -12.95 -6.34 12.60
C LYS A 26 -13.81 -5.51 11.63
N LYS A 27 -14.98 -5.04 12.10
CA LYS A 27 -15.89 -4.22 11.28
C LYS A 27 -15.24 -2.92 10.80
N LEU A 28 -14.43 -2.28 11.65
CA LEU A 28 -13.70 -1.06 11.28
C LEU A 28 -12.67 -1.34 10.19
N ILE A 29 -11.99 -2.49 10.26
CA ILE A 29 -11.02 -2.91 9.23
C ILE A 29 -11.74 -3.20 7.91
N ASP A 30 -12.86 -3.89 7.95
CA ASP A 30 -13.66 -4.20 6.75
C ASP A 30 -14.16 -2.91 6.08
N ASP A 31 -14.71 -1.97 6.86
CA ASP A 31 -15.10 -0.64 6.37
C ASP A 31 -13.90 0.11 5.76
N PHE A 32 -12.76 0.09 6.42
CA PHE A 32 -11.54 0.75 5.97
C PHE A 32 -11.02 0.20 4.65
N ILE A 33 -11.00 -1.13 4.50
CA ILE A 33 -10.63 -1.80 3.24
C ILE A 33 -11.61 -1.41 2.13
N PHE A 34 -12.91 -1.41 2.41
CA PHE A 34 -13.93 -1.03 1.44
C PHE A 34 -13.73 0.40 0.92
N TYR A 35 -13.54 1.37 1.81
CA TYR A 35 -13.28 2.76 1.41
C TYR A 35 -11.93 2.91 0.69
N GLY A 36 -10.92 2.14 1.08
CA GLY A 36 -9.63 2.11 0.39
C GLY A 36 -9.74 1.62 -1.05
N VAL A 37 -10.45 0.52 -1.28
CA VAL A 37 -10.70 -0.03 -2.63
C VAL A 37 -11.51 0.96 -3.47
N LEU A 38 -12.56 1.54 -2.89
CA LEU A 38 -13.37 2.56 -3.58
C LEU A 38 -12.53 3.79 -3.97
N GLY A 39 -11.67 4.27 -3.05
CA GLY A 39 -10.74 5.36 -3.32
C GLY A 39 -9.74 5.02 -4.41
N ALA A 40 -9.20 3.80 -4.42
CA ALA A 40 -8.28 3.34 -5.46
C ALA A 40 -8.93 3.35 -6.86
N ILE A 41 -10.15 2.84 -6.97
CA ILE A 41 -10.87 2.78 -8.25
C ILE A 41 -11.22 4.18 -8.74
N ILE A 42 -11.85 4.99 -7.90
CA ILE A 42 -12.28 6.36 -8.25
C ILE A 42 -11.07 7.22 -8.57
N GLY A 43 -10.08 7.24 -7.68
CA GLY A 43 -8.86 8.02 -7.88
C GLY A 43 -8.05 7.57 -9.10
N GLY A 44 -7.92 6.25 -9.29
CA GLY A 44 -7.26 5.67 -10.46
C GLY A 44 -7.92 6.08 -11.77
N ARG A 45 -9.26 6.06 -11.83
CA ARG A 45 -10.02 6.45 -13.01
C ARG A 45 -9.95 7.95 -13.27
N ILE A 46 -10.16 8.77 -12.25
CA ILE A 46 -10.04 10.23 -12.35
C ILE A 46 -8.61 10.59 -12.83
N GLY A 47 -7.58 10.03 -12.18
CA GLY A 47 -6.19 10.29 -12.58
C GLY A 47 -5.88 9.84 -14.00
N TYR A 48 -6.42 8.69 -14.45
CA TYR A 48 -6.25 8.25 -15.83
C TYR A 48 -6.90 9.22 -16.83
N MET A 49 -8.15 9.60 -16.60
CA MET A 49 -8.85 10.53 -17.49
C MET A 49 -8.20 11.90 -17.55
N PHE A 50 -7.68 12.40 -16.43
CA PHE A 50 -7.02 13.69 -16.40
C PHE A 50 -5.66 13.71 -17.14
N PHE A 51 -4.85 12.64 -16.99
CA PHE A 51 -3.48 12.65 -17.53
C PHE A 51 -3.36 11.96 -18.89
N TYR A 52 -4.20 10.97 -19.18
CA TYR A 52 -4.07 10.16 -20.39
C TYR A 52 -5.30 10.18 -21.30
N GLY A 53 -6.49 10.41 -20.74
CA GLY A 53 -7.76 10.37 -21.45
C GLY A 53 -8.47 11.71 -21.55
N PHE A 54 -7.77 12.84 -21.42
CA PHE A 54 -8.40 14.16 -21.32
C PHE A 54 -9.23 14.54 -22.55
N GLU A 55 -8.78 14.21 -23.76
CA GLU A 55 -9.55 14.43 -24.99
C GLU A 55 -10.84 13.61 -25.01
N ASN A 56 -10.79 12.36 -24.54
CA ASN A 56 -11.97 11.50 -24.44
C ASN A 56 -12.96 12.05 -23.40
N LEU A 57 -12.43 12.59 -22.29
CA LEU A 57 -13.27 13.18 -21.23
C LEU A 57 -14.02 14.43 -21.75
N ILE A 58 -13.39 15.25 -22.61
CA ILE A 58 -14.05 16.41 -23.20
C ILE A 58 -15.10 16.00 -24.23
N ARG A 59 -14.82 14.98 -25.06
CA ARG A 59 -15.73 14.49 -26.09
C ARG A 59 -16.91 13.72 -25.52
N ASP A 60 -16.65 12.92 -24.52
CA ASP A 60 -17.63 12.08 -23.84
C ASP A 60 -17.36 12.01 -22.34
N PRO A 61 -17.98 12.90 -21.54
CA PRO A 61 -17.83 12.90 -20.09
C PRO A 61 -18.27 11.59 -19.41
N MET A 62 -19.16 10.82 -20.05
CA MET A 62 -19.62 9.52 -19.55
C MET A 62 -18.49 8.47 -19.58
N ALA A 63 -17.44 8.67 -20.35
CA ALA A 63 -16.25 7.82 -20.36
C ALA A 63 -15.61 7.69 -18.97
N LEU A 64 -15.77 8.68 -18.08
CA LEU A 64 -15.29 8.64 -16.70
C LEU A 64 -15.87 7.42 -15.94
N PHE A 65 -17.11 7.08 -16.18
CA PHE A 65 -17.81 6.00 -15.46
C PHE A 65 -17.60 4.62 -16.08
N ARG A 66 -17.11 4.53 -17.30
CA ARG A 66 -16.85 3.25 -18.00
C ARG A 66 -15.52 2.63 -17.57
N ILE A 67 -15.44 2.20 -16.29
CA ILE A 67 -14.24 1.58 -15.73
C ILE A 67 -13.88 0.23 -16.37
N TRP A 68 -14.85 -0.45 -16.98
CA TRP A 68 -14.66 -1.74 -17.67
C TRP A 68 -13.91 -1.63 -18.99
N GLU A 69 -13.77 -0.42 -19.56
CA GLU A 69 -12.91 -0.17 -20.73
C GLU A 69 -11.43 -0.13 -20.40
N GLY A 70 -11.08 -0.28 -19.11
CA GLY A 70 -9.72 -0.20 -18.63
C GLY A 70 -9.25 1.24 -18.42
N GLY A 71 -7.95 1.40 -18.16
CA GLY A 71 -7.32 2.69 -17.92
C GLY A 71 -7.49 3.17 -16.47
N LEU A 72 -6.52 2.79 -15.64
CA LEU A 72 -6.36 3.27 -14.27
C LEU A 72 -4.96 3.84 -14.08
N SER A 73 -4.86 5.03 -13.49
CA SER A 73 -3.59 5.64 -13.14
C SER A 73 -3.14 5.18 -11.75
N PHE A 74 -1.93 4.65 -11.64
CA PHE A 74 -1.35 4.28 -10.36
C PHE A 74 -1.30 5.47 -9.38
N HIS A 75 -0.81 6.62 -9.84
CA HIS A 75 -0.71 7.82 -9.01
C HIS A 75 -2.08 8.32 -8.55
N GLY A 76 -3.06 8.31 -9.46
CA GLY A 76 -4.44 8.64 -9.13
C GLY A 76 -5.04 7.68 -8.10
N GLY A 77 -4.81 6.38 -8.26
CA GLY A 77 -5.23 5.37 -7.30
C GLY A 77 -4.61 5.56 -5.92
N LEU A 78 -3.31 5.82 -5.87
CA LEU A 78 -2.61 6.09 -4.61
C LEU A 78 -3.17 7.33 -3.89
N LEU A 79 -3.35 8.44 -4.61
CA LEU A 79 -3.96 9.65 -4.05
C LEU A 79 -5.40 9.40 -3.59
N GLY A 80 -6.16 8.61 -4.33
CA GLY A 80 -7.52 8.22 -3.97
C GLY A 80 -7.58 7.40 -2.67
N VAL A 81 -6.68 6.43 -2.51
CA VAL A 81 -6.55 5.65 -1.26
C VAL A 81 -6.18 6.55 -0.08
N LEU A 82 -5.16 7.40 -0.24
CA LEU A 82 -4.74 8.32 0.83
C LEU A 82 -5.86 9.27 1.23
N THR A 83 -6.58 9.82 0.26
CA THR A 83 -7.73 10.71 0.52
C THR A 83 -8.85 9.96 1.25
N SER A 84 -9.18 8.75 0.80
CA SER A 84 -10.17 7.90 1.49
C SER A 84 -9.78 7.61 2.93
N PHE A 85 -8.51 7.34 3.18
CA PHE A 85 -8.01 7.05 4.51
C PHE A 85 -8.05 8.28 5.43
N LEU A 86 -7.77 9.46 4.89
CA LEU A 86 -7.91 10.72 5.64
C LEU A 86 -9.38 10.98 6.00
N ILE A 87 -10.29 10.88 5.02
CA ILE A 87 -11.74 11.08 5.26
C ILE A 87 -12.26 10.05 6.26
N PHE A 88 -11.86 8.78 6.14
CA PHE A 88 -12.26 7.72 7.06
C PHE A 88 -11.77 7.98 8.49
N SER A 89 -10.51 8.34 8.63
CA SER A 89 -9.84 8.68 9.88
C SER A 89 -10.59 9.82 10.62
N GLU A 90 -10.87 10.90 9.91
CA GLU A 90 -11.63 12.05 10.41
C GLU A 90 -13.07 11.66 10.82
N SER A 91 -13.79 10.93 9.97
CA SER A 91 -15.18 10.54 10.20
C SER A 91 -15.35 9.62 11.41
N ARG A 92 -14.36 8.76 11.67
CA ARG A 92 -14.35 7.82 12.80
C ARG A 92 -13.59 8.33 14.03
N LYS A 93 -12.98 9.53 13.94
CA LYS A 93 -12.15 10.13 15.00
C LYS A 93 -11.00 9.20 15.44
N ILE A 94 -10.40 8.52 14.49
CA ILE A 94 -9.26 7.61 14.69
C ILE A 94 -8.04 8.28 14.09
N SER A 95 -6.88 8.14 14.72
CA SER A 95 -5.64 8.67 14.14
C SER A 95 -5.30 7.99 12.81
N PHE A 96 -5.05 8.78 11.77
CA PHE A 96 -4.56 8.30 10.48
C PHE A 96 -3.32 7.41 10.63
N PHE A 97 -2.40 7.81 11.49
CA PHE A 97 -1.15 7.06 11.70
C PHE A 97 -1.36 5.72 12.42
N ASP A 98 -2.38 5.60 13.28
CA ASP A 98 -2.71 4.33 13.90
C ASP A 98 -3.25 3.34 12.85
N LEU A 99 -4.06 3.82 11.91
CA LEU A 99 -4.53 3.03 10.77
C LEU A 99 -3.37 2.67 9.82
N ALA A 100 -2.50 3.65 9.51
CA ALA A 100 -1.35 3.44 8.64
C ALA A 100 -0.39 2.38 9.20
N ASP A 101 -0.08 2.43 10.51
CA ASP A 101 0.76 1.43 11.17
C ASP A 101 0.12 0.04 11.14
N HIS A 102 -1.20 -0.04 11.34
CA HIS A 102 -1.91 -1.32 11.27
C HIS A 102 -1.87 -1.91 9.85
N MET A 103 -2.09 -1.08 8.84
CA MET A 103 -2.05 -1.51 7.44
C MET A 103 -0.65 -1.84 6.95
N ALA A 104 0.37 -1.13 7.43
CA ALA A 104 1.76 -1.35 7.05
C ALA A 104 2.21 -2.81 7.23
N ILE A 105 1.62 -3.54 8.19
CA ILE A 105 1.92 -4.95 8.43
C ILE A 105 1.43 -5.83 7.27
N TYR A 106 0.24 -5.53 6.72
CA TYR A 106 -0.43 -6.40 5.75
C TYR A 106 -0.20 -5.98 4.29
N LEU A 107 0.16 -4.72 4.04
CA LEU A 107 0.47 -4.21 2.69
C LEU A 107 1.50 -5.07 1.93
N PRO A 108 2.57 -5.57 2.56
CA PRO A 108 3.54 -6.43 1.88
C PRO A 108 2.92 -7.66 1.25
N LEU A 109 1.95 -8.30 1.91
CA LEU A 109 1.26 -9.48 1.35
C LEU A 109 0.50 -9.14 0.07
N GLY A 110 -0.14 -7.97 0.04
CA GLY A 110 -0.80 -7.46 -1.16
C GLY A 110 0.20 -7.20 -2.29
N LEU A 111 1.32 -6.52 -1.99
CA LEU A 111 2.38 -6.26 -2.96
C LEU A 111 2.95 -7.57 -3.51
N GLY A 112 3.27 -8.53 -2.64
CA GLY A 112 3.76 -9.85 -3.05
C GLY A 112 2.77 -10.58 -3.96
N SER A 113 1.47 -10.55 -3.64
CA SER A 113 0.43 -11.18 -4.45
C SER A 113 0.34 -10.56 -5.85
N VAL A 114 0.42 -9.23 -5.94
CA VAL A 114 0.45 -8.52 -7.24
C VAL A 114 1.68 -8.94 -8.05
N ARG A 115 2.85 -9.09 -7.43
CA ARG A 115 4.08 -9.53 -8.13
C ARG A 115 3.97 -10.96 -8.64
N ILE A 116 3.32 -11.85 -7.89
CA ILE A 116 3.01 -13.21 -8.36
C ILE A 116 2.07 -13.14 -9.55
N GLY A 117 1.04 -12.29 -9.51
CA GLY A 117 0.14 -12.05 -10.63
C GLY A 117 0.88 -11.57 -11.89
N ASN A 118 1.80 -10.59 -11.75
CA ASN A 118 2.63 -10.11 -12.85
C ASN A 118 3.53 -11.22 -13.43
N PHE A 119 4.05 -12.11 -12.57
CA PHE A 119 4.83 -13.25 -13.03
C PHE A 119 3.99 -14.22 -13.87
N LEU A 120 2.80 -14.59 -13.40
CA LEU A 120 1.88 -15.48 -14.12
C LEU A 120 1.36 -14.87 -15.42
N GLY A 121 1.14 -13.54 -15.44
CA GLY A 121 0.76 -12.81 -16.64
C GLY A 121 1.91 -12.49 -17.61
N GLY A 122 3.17 -12.79 -17.22
CA GLY A 122 4.35 -12.44 -18.01
C GLY A 122 4.55 -10.92 -18.16
N GLU A 123 4.14 -10.15 -17.16
CA GLU A 123 4.27 -8.70 -17.16
C GLU A 123 5.51 -8.22 -16.40
N LEU A 124 5.98 -7.00 -16.70
CA LEU A 124 7.12 -6.38 -16.03
C LEU A 124 8.38 -7.25 -16.07
N LEU A 125 8.76 -7.69 -17.28
CA LEU A 125 9.90 -8.57 -17.52
C LEU A 125 11.19 -8.01 -16.93
N GLY A 126 11.98 -8.90 -16.30
CA GLY A 126 13.29 -8.55 -15.76
C GLY A 126 14.34 -8.30 -16.84
N ARG A 127 15.54 -7.93 -16.40
CA ARG A 127 16.69 -7.73 -17.29
C ARG A 127 17.15 -9.07 -17.88
N PRO A 128 17.73 -9.08 -19.10
CA PRO A 128 18.37 -10.26 -19.64
C PRO A 128 19.47 -10.81 -18.71
N THR A 129 19.61 -12.12 -18.65
CA THR A 129 20.57 -12.79 -17.76
C THR A 129 21.11 -14.07 -18.37
N GLU A 130 22.32 -14.44 -17.96
CA GLU A 130 22.95 -15.72 -18.27
C GLU A 130 22.87 -16.71 -17.09
N MET A 131 22.19 -16.31 -16.00
CA MET A 131 22.09 -17.14 -14.81
C MET A 131 21.23 -18.40 -15.07
N PRO A 132 21.57 -19.56 -14.44
CA PRO A 132 20.93 -20.84 -14.70
C PRO A 132 19.43 -20.88 -14.32
N TRP A 133 18.96 -19.93 -13.53
CA TRP A 133 17.54 -19.79 -13.15
C TRP A 133 16.80 -18.72 -13.97
N GLY A 134 17.40 -18.22 -15.03
CA GLY A 134 16.72 -17.32 -15.96
C GLY A 134 15.55 -18.00 -16.65
N ILE A 135 14.52 -17.25 -16.97
CA ILE A 135 13.28 -17.74 -17.57
C ILE A 135 13.05 -17.06 -18.91
N ILE A 136 12.56 -17.80 -19.89
CA ILE A 136 12.06 -17.28 -21.16
C ILE A 136 10.56 -17.12 -21.04
N TYR A 137 10.07 -15.89 -21.22
CA TYR A 137 8.65 -15.58 -21.18
C TYR A 137 8.04 -15.71 -22.58
N SER A 138 6.88 -16.35 -22.67
CA SER A 138 6.19 -16.60 -23.93
C SER A 138 5.75 -15.33 -24.68
N ASN A 139 5.54 -14.24 -23.91
CA ASN A 139 5.13 -12.94 -24.41
C ASN A 139 6.30 -11.95 -24.59
N ASP A 140 7.55 -12.38 -24.40
CA ASP A 140 8.73 -11.57 -24.69
C ASP A 140 9.01 -11.51 -26.21
N PRO A 141 8.88 -10.37 -26.89
CA PRO A 141 9.14 -10.27 -28.32
C PRO A 141 10.56 -10.68 -28.72
N LEU A 142 11.51 -10.58 -27.79
CA LEU A 142 12.92 -10.89 -28.03
C LEU A 142 13.28 -12.32 -27.61
N SER A 143 12.37 -13.05 -26.96
CA SER A 143 12.59 -14.42 -26.47
C SER A 143 13.90 -14.60 -25.68
N LEU A 144 14.29 -13.57 -24.92
CA LEU A 144 15.52 -13.58 -24.13
C LEU A 144 15.34 -14.29 -22.80
N VAL A 145 16.43 -14.90 -22.31
CA VAL A 145 16.49 -15.39 -20.92
C VAL A 145 16.57 -14.19 -19.99
N ARG A 146 15.61 -14.07 -19.06
CA ARG A 146 15.49 -12.93 -18.14
C ARG A 146 15.43 -13.36 -16.69
N HIS A 147 15.86 -12.45 -15.81
CA HIS A 147 15.63 -12.62 -14.38
C HIS A 147 14.13 -12.64 -14.07
N PRO A 148 13.63 -13.58 -13.25
CA PRO A 148 12.27 -13.54 -12.73
C PRO A 148 12.15 -12.49 -11.61
N SER A 149 12.34 -11.21 -11.98
CA SER A 149 12.38 -10.07 -11.03
C SER A 149 11.09 -9.97 -10.21
N GLN A 150 9.95 -10.38 -10.78
CA GLN A 150 8.67 -10.42 -10.08
C GLN A 150 8.72 -11.36 -8.88
N LEU A 151 9.39 -12.52 -8.99
CA LEU A 151 9.55 -13.46 -7.88
C LEU A 151 10.49 -12.93 -6.80
N TYR A 152 11.56 -12.23 -7.19
CA TYR A 152 12.44 -11.59 -6.22
C TYR A 152 11.69 -10.50 -5.44
N GLN A 153 10.91 -9.69 -6.13
CA GLN A 153 10.07 -8.67 -5.52
C GLN A 153 8.99 -9.30 -4.61
N ALA A 154 8.33 -10.36 -5.06
CA ALA A 154 7.35 -11.08 -4.23
C ALA A 154 7.98 -11.62 -2.94
N PHE A 155 9.20 -12.12 -3.02
CA PHE A 155 9.92 -12.64 -1.86
C PHE A 155 10.36 -11.52 -0.91
N PHE A 156 11.08 -10.52 -1.40
CA PHE A 156 11.64 -9.46 -0.54
C PHE A 156 10.58 -8.42 -0.12
N GLU A 157 9.85 -7.84 -1.08
CA GLU A 157 8.84 -6.79 -0.83
C GLU A 157 7.53 -7.40 -0.26
N GLY A 158 7.28 -8.69 -0.50
CA GLY A 158 6.14 -9.42 0.05
C GLY A 158 6.47 -10.14 1.35
N LEU A 159 7.05 -11.32 1.25
CA LEU A 159 7.21 -12.24 2.39
C LEU A 159 8.17 -11.72 3.45
N VAL A 160 9.41 -11.35 3.07
CA VAL A 160 10.44 -10.93 4.02
C VAL A 160 10.02 -9.68 4.76
N MET A 161 9.51 -8.68 4.03
CA MET A 161 9.04 -7.43 4.64
C MET A 161 7.85 -7.67 5.58
N PHE A 162 6.89 -8.53 5.21
CA PHE A 162 5.80 -8.93 6.10
C PHE A 162 6.31 -9.53 7.41
N VAL A 163 7.24 -10.50 7.33
CA VAL A 163 7.78 -11.17 8.51
C VAL A 163 8.47 -10.15 9.44
N ILE A 164 9.28 -9.25 8.89
CA ILE A 164 9.98 -8.22 9.67
C ILE A 164 8.97 -7.32 10.39
N LEU A 165 8.00 -6.75 9.65
CA LEU A 165 7.01 -5.84 10.23
C LEU A 165 6.12 -6.53 11.26
N PHE A 166 5.72 -7.77 11.00
CA PHE A 166 4.93 -8.57 11.93
C PHE A 166 5.67 -8.85 13.25
N LEU A 167 6.96 -9.21 13.18
CA LEU A 167 7.78 -9.45 14.38
C LEU A 167 8.01 -8.16 15.17
N VAL A 168 8.22 -7.04 14.48
CA VAL A 168 8.38 -5.74 15.13
C VAL A 168 7.07 -5.27 15.76
N ALA A 169 5.94 -5.48 15.11
CA ALA A 169 4.62 -5.13 15.62
C ALA A 169 4.31 -5.81 16.98
N LYS A 170 4.80 -7.04 17.20
CA LYS A 170 4.66 -7.75 18.49
C LYS A 170 5.33 -7.03 19.67
N LYS A 171 6.27 -6.14 19.40
CA LYS A 171 6.98 -5.35 20.43
C LYS A 171 6.24 -4.05 20.81
N ASN A 172 5.03 -3.83 20.26
CA ASN A 172 4.24 -2.61 20.47
C ASN A 172 5.06 -1.32 20.26
N PRO A 173 5.61 -1.11 19.06
CA PRO A 173 6.44 0.06 18.77
C PRO A 173 5.62 1.37 18.88
N PRO A 174 6.28 2.52 19.01
CA PRO A 174 5.61 3.80 19.04
C PRO A 174 4.86 4.07 17.73
N LYS A 175 3.89 4.99 17.76
CA LYS A 175 3.12 5.42 16.59
C LYS A 175 4.03 5.88 15.45
N MET A 176 3.61 5.65 14.23
CA MET A 176 4.32 5.95 12.97
C MET A 176 5.58 5.09 12.73
N PHE A 177 5.92 4.20 13.64
CA PHE A 177 7.14 3.40 13.51
C PHE A 177 7.00 2.34 12.42
N LEU A 178 5.87 1.61 12.40
CA LEU A 178 5.65 0.54 11.43
C LEU A 178 5.47 1.08 10.01
N SER A 179 4.74 2.17 9.85
CA SER A 179 4.57 2.83 8.55
C SER A 179 5.88 3.44 8.04
N GLY A 180 6.67 4.08 8.90
CA GLY A 180 8.00 4.57 8.55
C GLY A 180 8.95 3.43 8.17
N MET A 181 8.96 2.35 8.95
CA MET A 181 9.77 1.16 8.67
C MET A 181 9.36 0.47 7.36
N PHE A 182 8.06 0.40 7.06
CA PHE A 182 7.57 -0.10 5.77
C PHE A 182 8.16 0.69 4.60
N LEU A 183 8.11 2.02 4.64
CA LEU A 183 8.66 2.87 3.58
C LEU A 183 10.17 2.68 3.39
N LEU A 184 10.92 2.59 4.49
CA LEU A 184 12.37 2.35 4.45
C LEU A 184 12.71 0.99 3.86
N LEU A 185 12.05 -0.07 4.33
CA LEU A 185 12.28 -1.43 3.83
C LEU A 185 11.86 -1.57 2.37
N TYR A 186 10.71 -0.99 2.00
CA TYR A 186 10.26 -1.00 0.61
C TYR A 186 11.27 -0.32 -0.32
N GLY A 187 11.75 0.89 0.06
CA GLY A 187 12.78 1.59 -0.72
C GLY A 187 14.07 0.79 -0.83
N ALA A 188 14.54 0.17 0.27
CA ALA A 188 15.74 -0.64 0.28
C ALA A 188 15.60 -1.90 -0.61
N PHE A 189 14.52 -2.67 -0.45
CA PHE A 189 14.30 -3.87 -1.26
C PHE A 189 14.08 -3.53 -2.74
N ARG A 190 13.38 -2.44 -3.03
CA ARG A 190 13.18 -1.97 -4.40
C ARG A 190 14.46 -1.56 -5.09
N SER A 191 15.46 -1.11 -4.34
CA SER A 191 16.79 -0.76 -4.90
C SER A 191 17.64 -1.97 -5.22
N ILE A 192 17.35 -3.13 -4.59
CA ILE A 192 18.10 -4.38 -4.77
C ILE A 192 17.45 -5.28 -5.83
N THR A 193 16.11 -5.23 -5.99
CA THR A 193 15.33 -6.08 -6.90
C THR A 193 14.98 -5.36 -8.19
#